data_037f057b02c87256ccb67ff667e21d5b
#
_entry.id   037f057b02c87256ccb67ff667e21d5b
#
_cell.length_a   1.000
_cell.length_b   1.000
_cell.length_c   1.000
_cell.angle_alpha   90.00
_cell.angle_beta   90.00
_cell.angle_gamma   90.00
#
_symmetry.space_group_name_H-M   'P 1'
#
loop_
_entity.id
_entity.type
_entity.pdbx_description
1 polymer ?
#
loop_
_entity_poly.entity_id
_entity_poly.type
_entity_poly.pdbx_seq_one_letter_code
_entity_poly.pdbx_strand_id
1 'polypeptide(L)'
;MKKLSVLCMVALTGALACDKNNGVEPGDLPTLSSVTPATGTVGTELRLTGSRFQTGAEVLLDDIRSPSVDFSGSTELFASVPTGVLADQVYSVTVRNPDGGEVTLATAFTAVPPLLDFVNSATKPSGNANSTVIIEGEAFGDAQGPGQVLFSDGVGGTIPAVIAAADDWTDTFIITTVPSAAATGPVVVQTGTGTSSSLPFTVTQNAIFSPSTITWAETQALPNAVSGHNALFIPIDDAGGQTVQYVFVSGGAGNSDTPRPDVDFSIIQNDGTLSGWTGVTDMTAGRAFHTMVAATPFNSKVKGSGHLYFIGGIEDADGQPVSTVFRAPLNNDGTLGVVSTAQALPAPLHSSGAAVFRSAIYVVGGATTDHAPVATVYRARIDTLGNLGSWEAVASLPSARGYHSVQTFGGFLYSVGGETGTVLPSDGGFQNNSTKLDEIAFAQIDLRTGDLTAWAINANAMTKTRSKHTALAAGGNMFVSSGLYAAAGTGSTENISAQINSDGTVTSFGGATGSNTLQSLGGVNFFNHAAISYVDGNGVARVMILGGDDVNNPGTKQAKVFFY
;
A
#
# COMPACT_ATOMS: atom_id res chain seq x y z
N MET A 1 -57.50 2.12 45.84
CA MET A 1 -58.96 2.02 46.02
C MET A 1 -59.64 2.75 44.88
N LYS A 2 -60.49 1.99 44.13
CA LYS A 2 -61.69 2.38 43.38
C LYS A 2 -61.62 3.58 42.45
N LYS A 3 -61.62 3.35 41.12
CA LYS A 3 -62.80 3.34 40.21
C LYS A 3 -63.64 4.61 40.30
N LEU A 4 -63.75 5.33 39.15
CA LEU A 4 -65.08 5.48 38.58
C LEU A 4 -64.99 6.02 37.13
N SER A 5 -65.56 5.24 36.22
CA SER A 5 -65.98 5.67 34.89
C SER A 5 -67.20 6.54 35.01
N VAL A 6 -67.31 7.59 34.19
CA VAL A 6 -68.62 8.17 33.86
C VAL A 6 -68.66 8.41 32.34
N LEU A 7 -69.50 7.65 31.71
CA LEU A 7 -70.02 7.81 30.40
C LEU A 7 -71.10 8.91 30.43
N CYS A 8 -71.00 9.93 29.62
CA CYS A 8 -72.12 10.83 29.35
C CYS A 8 -72.22 11.14 27.88
N MET A 9 -73.29 10.59 27.30
CA MET A 9 -73.79 10.86 25.98
C MET A 9 -74.80 11.97 26.08
N VAL A 10 -74.65 13.11 25.41
CA VAL A 10 -75.80 13.94 24.96
C VAL A 10 -75.38 14.77 23.77
N ALA A 11 -76.37 14.87 22.86
CA ALA A 11 -76.37 15.28 21.47
C ALA A 11 -76.32 16.80 21.22
N LEU A 12 -75.83 17.09 20.02
CA LEU A 12 -76.22 18.12 19.03
C LEU A 12 -76.58 19.55 19.50
N THR A 13 -75.79 20.55 19.14
CA THR A 13 -76.19 21.59 18.16
C THR A 13 -74.98 22.48 17.84
N GLY A 14 -74.80 22.67 16.57
CA GLY A 14 -73.92 23.47 15.76
C GLY A 14 -73.17 24.70 16.30
N ALA A 15 -71.88 24.70 15.96
CA ALA A 15 -71.20 25.88 15.47
C ALA A 15 -70.01 25.40 14.65
N LEU A 16 -69.95 25.72 13.37
CA LEU A 16 -68.75 25.58 12.55
C LEU A 16 -67.66 26.51 13.09
N ALA A 17 -66.68 25.92 13.73
CA ALA A 17 -65.36 26.52 13.80
C ALA A 17 -64.51 25.72 12.80
N CYS A 18 -64.12 26.36 11.70
CA CYS A 18 -63.08 25.84 10.80
C CYS A 18 -61.77 25.80 11.58
N ASP A 19 -61.46 24.63 12.16
CA ASP A 19 -60.13 24.30 12.54
C ASP A 19 -59.41 23.82 11.27
N LYS A 20 -58.51 24.62 10.73
CA LYS A 20 -57.63 24.23 9.65
C LYS A 20 -56.58 23.29 10.20
N ASN A 21 -57.00 22.09 10.58
CA ASN A 21 -56.08 20.98 10.55
C ASN A 21 -55.85 20.67 9.06
N ASN A 22 -54.67 20.99 8.55
CA ASN A 22 -54.19 20.42 7.34
C ASN A 22 -53.97 18.93 7.58
N GLY A 23 -55.09 18.16 7.59
CA GLY A 23 -55.07 16.73 7.73
C GLY A 23 -54.47 16.11 6.48
N VAL A 24 -53.22 15.70 6.58
CA VAL A 24 -52.65 14.78 5.61
C VAL A 24 -53.44 13.45 5.76
N GLU A 25 -54.17 13.06 4.71
CA GLU A 25 -54.90 11.79 4.70
C GLU A 25 -53.90 10.62 4.88
N PRO A 26 -54.24 9.53 5.58
CA PRO A 26 -53.33 8.40 5.78
C PRO A 26 -52.77 7.80 4.49
N GLY A 27 -53.39 8.04 3.35
CA GLY A 27 -52.91 7.66 2.03
C GLY A 27 -51.82 8.59 1.45
N ASP A 28 -51.62 9.75 2.03
CA ASP A 28 -50.68 10.78 1.52
C ASP A 28 -49.37 10.85 2.30
N LEU A 29 -49.20 10.05 3.33
CA LEU A 29 -47.96 10.01 4.12
C LEU A 29 -46.77 9.45 3.32
N PRO A 30 -45.56 9.94 3.52
CA PRO A 30 -44.37 9.32 2.96
C PRO A 30 -44.17 7.90 3.50
N THR A 31 -43.49 7.07 2.76
CA THR A 31 -42.99 5.78 3.25
C THR A 31 -41.48 5.73 3.24
N LEU A 32 -40.88 5.06 4.20
CA LEU A 32 -39.42 4.82 4.25
C LEU A 32 -39.20 3.31 4.34
N SER A 33 -38.62 2.71 3.31
CA SER A 33 -38.45 1.26 3.19
C SER A 33 -37.06 0.80 3.56
N SER A 34 -36.02 1.64 3.32
CA SER A 34 -34.64 1.30 3.69
C SER A 34 -33.78 2.55 3.87
N VAL A 35 -32.74 2.36 4.67
CA VAL A 35 -31.63 3.31 4.88
C VAL A 35 -30.34 2.55 4.61
N THR A 36 -29.46 3.10 3.77
CA THR A 36 -28.22 2.45 3.37
C THR A 36 -27.09 3.49 3.29
N PRO A 37 -25.92 3.26 3.92
CA PRO A 37 -25.60 2.12 4.77
C PRO A 37 -26.38 2.12 6.10
N ALA A 38 -26.52 0.94 6.73
CA ALA A 38 -27.18 0.79 8.03
C ALA A 38 -26.23 1.08 9.22
N THR A 39 -24.96 1.28 8.96
CA THR A 39 -23.92 1.63 9.95
C THR A 39 -23.00 2.70 9.39
N GLY A 40 -22.45 3.55 10.26
CA GLY A 40 -21.53 4.61 9.84
C GLY A 40 -21.22 5.59 10.99
N THR A 41 -20.55 6.66 10.67
CA THR A 41 -20.15 7.72 11.60
C THR A 41 -20.76 9.06 11.22
N VAL A 42 -20.47 10.12 11.98
CA VAL A 42 -20.82 11.50 11.61
C VAL A 42 -20.28 11.82 10.20
N GLY A 43 -21.14 12.37 9.32
CA GLY A 43 -20.79 12.70 7.95
C GLY A 43 -21.02 11.58 6.94
N THR A 44 -21.30 10.34 7.37
CA THR A 44 -21.70 9.25 6.45
C THR A 44 -22.94 9.66 5.67
N GLU A 45 -22.93 9.54 4.34
CA GLU A 45 -24.07 9.78 3.48
C GLU A 45 -25.03 8.58 3.52
N LEU A 46 -26.27 8.84 3.91
CA LEU A 46 -27.34 7.87 3.95
C LEU A 46 -28.20 8.01 2.70
N ARG A 47 -28.39 6.93 1.98
CA ARG A 47 -29.41 6.80 0.94
C ARG A 47 -30.70 6.26 1.56
N LEU A 48 -31.77 7.05 1.49
CA LEU A 48 -33.09 6.71 1.99
C LEU A 48 -33.98 6.34 0.79
N THR A 49 -34.54 5.15 0.80
CA THR A 49 -35.45 4.69 -0.25
C THR A 49 -36.87 4.55 0.31
N GLY A 50 -37.85 5.05 -0.42
CA GLY A 50 -39.21 5.06 0.03
C GLY A 50 -40.20 5.55 -1.04
N SER A 51 -41.21 6.30 -0.64
CA SER A 51 -42.14 6.96 -1.58
C SER A 51 -42.68 8.25 -1.00
N ARG A 52 -43.16 9.14 -1.91
CA ARG A 52 -43.79 10.43 -1.57
C ARG A 52 -42.89 11.39 -0.79
N PHE A 53 -41.60 11.29 -0.96
CA PHE A 53 -40.68 12.31 -0.48
C PHE A 53 -40.89 13.61 -1.25
N GLN A 54 -40.71 14.74 -0.58
CA GLN A 54 -40.90 16.07 -1.16
C GLN A 54 -39.64 16.89 -1.10
N THR A 55 -39.47 17.79 -2.05
CA THR A 55 -38.39 18.79 -2.00
C THR A 55 -38.50 19.61 -0.70
N GLY A 56 -37.39 19.73 0.05
CA GLY A 56 -37.35 20.37 1.36
C GLY A 56 -37.73 19.44 2.52
N ALA A 57 -37.80 18.13 2.30
CA ALA A 57 -37.94 17.17 3.38
C ALA A 57 -36.77 17.27 4.36
N GLU A 58 -37.04 17.01 5.63
CA GLU A 58 -36.05 16.91 6.70
C GLU A 58 -35.81 15.44 7.03
N VAL A 59 -34.56 15.11 7.37
CA VAL A 59 -34.19 13.80 7.88
C VAL A 59 -33.64 13.95 9.30
N LEU A 60 -34.12 13.11 10.22
CA LEU A 60 -33.69 13.10 11.61
C LEU A 60 -33.22 11.69 11.98
N LEU A 61 -32.15 11.61 12.78
CA LEU A 61 -31.73 10.41 13.48
C LEU A 61 -32.18 10.56 14.94
N ASP A 62 -33.24 9.84 15.34
CA ASP A 62 -34.08 10.17 16.50
C ASP A 62 -34.50 11.67 16.44
N ASP A 63 -34.05 12.51 17.36
CA ASP A 63 -34.33 13.94 17.38
C ASP A 63 -33.21 14.80 16.77
N ILE A 64 -32.14 14.21 16.25
CA ILE A 64 -30.97 14.92 15.72
C ILE A 64 -31.15 15.12 14.23
N ARG A 65 -31.28 16.40 13.81
CA ARG A 65 -31.51 16.77 12.41
C ARG A 65 -30.24 16.60 11.57
N SER A 66 -30.36 15.97 10.40
CA SER A 66 -29.33 15.93 9.38
C SER A 66 -28.94 17.34 8.92
N PRO A 67 -27.62 17.63 8.79
CA PRO A 67 -27.15 18.94 8.33
C PRO A 67 -27.36 19.17 6.84
N SER A 68 -27.51 18.11 6.05
CA SER A 68 -27.76 18.17 4.61
C SER A 68 -28.76 17.08 4.21
N VAL A 69 -29.71 17.46 3.36
CA VAL A 69 -30.65 16.55 2.73
C VAL A 69 -30.79 16.93 1.26
N ASP A 70 -30.42 16.00 0.37
CA ASP A 70 -30.55 16.16 -1.06
C ASP A 70 -31.74 15.37 -1.58
N PHE A 71 -32.61 16.05 -2.29
CA PHE A 71 -33.80 15.46 -2.90
C PHE A 71 -33.48 14.96 -4.30
N SER A 72 -33.34 13.64 -4.46
CA SER A 72 -33.12 12.99 -5.76
C SER A 72 -34.44 12.66 -6.48
N GLY A 73 -35.55 12.60 -5.74
CA GLY A 73 -36.88 12.32 -6.27
C GLY A 73 -37.84 11.86 -5.19
N SER A 74 -39.10 11.64 -5.57
CA SER A 74 -40.15 11.23 -4.61
C SER A 74 -39.93 9.85 -4.00
N THR A 75 -38.92 9.10 -4.46
CA THR A 75 -38.62 7.74 -3.97
C THR A 75 -37.21 7.66 -3.33
N GLU A 76 -36.45 8.73 -3.37
CA GLU A 76 -35.06 8.71 -2.92
C GLU A 76 -34.61 10.06 -2.35
N LEU A 77 -33.96 10.01 -1.17
CA LEU A 77 -33.25 11.12 -0.53
C LEU A 77 -31.83 10.70 -0.16
N PHE A 78 -30.92 11.65 -0.15
CA PHE A 78 -29.59 11.51 0.47
C PHE A 78 -29.50 12.45 1.67
N ALA A 79 -28.93 11.96 2.77
CA ALA A 79 -28.83 12.75 4.00
C ALA A 79 -27.53 12.41 4.74
N SER A 80 -26.83 13.41 5.27
CA SER A 80 -25.64 13.14 6.06
C SER A 80 -25.97 12.84 7.53
N VAL A 81 -25.26 11.88 8.13
CA VAL A 81 -25.35 11.60 9.55
C VAL A 81 -24.92 12.85 10.35
N PRO A 82 -25.81 13.36 11.25
CA PRO A 82 -25.55 14.60 11.98
C PRO A 82 -24.48 14.44 13.07
N THR A 83 -23.87 15.56 13.47
CA THR A 83 -23.10 15.63 14.72
C THR A 83 -24.01 15.42 15.91
N GLY A 84 -23.49 14.76 16.96
CA GLY A 84 -24.23 14.45 18.19
C GLY A 84 -24.73 13.00 18.26
N VAL A 85 -24.59 12.21 17.19
CA VAL A 85 -24.76 10.76 17.31
C VAL A 85 -23.58 10.17 18.11
N LEU A 86 -23.88 9.18 18.96
CA LEU A 86 -22.89 8.54 19.83
C LEU A 86 -22.58 7.14 19.29
N ALA A 87 -21.31 6.75 19.36
CA ALA A 87 -20.88 5.42 18.96
C ALA A 87 -21.66 4.31 19.70
N ASP A 88 -21.84 3.20 19.02
CA ASP A 88 -22.55 2.00 19.50
C ASP A 88 -24.03 2.22 19.87
N GLN A 89 -24.60 3.35 19.41
CA GLN A 89 -26.04 3.63 19.56
C GLN A 89 -26.79 3.34 18.25
N VAL A 90 -28.03 2.85 18.42
CA VAL A 90 -28.93 2.55 17.32
C VAL A 90 -29.98 3.65 17.23
N TYR A 91 -30.13 4.22 16.06
CA TYR A 91 -31.02 5.35 15.78
C TYR A 91 -32.17 4.95 14.88
N SER A 92 -33.35 5.50 15.15
CA SER A 92 -34.45 5.52 14.21
C SER A 92 -34.23 6.65 13.19
N VAL A 93 -34.58 6.43 11.94
CA VAL A 93 -34.48 7.45 10.90
C VAL A 93 -35.88 7.92 10.53
N THR A 94 -36.11 9.23 10.67
CA THR A 94 -37.38 9.88 10.37
C THR A 94 -37.23 10.79 9.16
N VAL A 95 -38.16 10.69 8.21
CA VAL A 95 -38.33 11.66 7.12
C VAL A 95 -39.57 12.46 7.39
N ARG A 96 -39.43 13.79 7.38
CA ARG A 96 -40.54 14.74 7.56
C ARG A 96 -40.66 15.65 6.34
N ASN A 97 -41.77 15.56 5.63
CA ASN A 97 -42.05 16.41 4.49
C ASN A 97 -42.50 17.84 4.93
N PRO A 98 -42.37 18.85 4.07
CA PRO A 98 -42.80 20.24 4.38
C PRO A 98 -44.30 20.36 4.62
N ASP A 99 -45.12 19.44 4.10
CA ASP A 99 -46.56 19.40 4.34
C ASP A 99 -46.96 18.83 5.70
N GLY A 100 -46.00 18.38 6.50
CA GLY A 100 -46.19 17.78 7.80
C GLY A 100 -46.35 16.26 7.79
N GLY A 101 -46.35 15.61 6.62
CA GLY A 101 -46.29 14.15 6.51
C GLY A 101 -44.96 13.61 7.04
N GLU A 102 -45.03 12.60 7.91
CA GLU A 102 -43.86 12.05 8.58
C GLU A 102 -43.86 10.52 8.55
N VAL A 103 -42.68 9.91 8.41
CA VAL A 103 -42.45 8.47 8.51
C VAL A 103 -41.16 8.18 9.25
N THR A 104 -41.20 7.17 10.12
CA THR A 104 -40.03 6.71 10.89
C THR A 104 -39.74 5.24 10.60
N LEU A 105 -38.50 4.93 10.28
CA LEU A 105 -37.97 3.58 10.25
C LEU A 105 -37.15 3.34 11.53
N ALA A 106 -37.69 2.50 12.41
CA ALA A 106 -37.05 2.21 13.69
C ALA A 106 -35.76 1.38 13.50
N THR A 107 -34.79 1.60 14.35
CA THR A 107 -33.51 0.87 14.37
C THR A 107 -32.83 0.78 12.99
N ALA A 108 -32.91 1.88 12.25
CA ALA A 108 -32.49 1.92 10.85
C ALA A 108 -31.00 2.21 10.65
N PHE A 109 -30.36 2.78 11.67
CA PHE A 109 -28.94 3.15 11.59
C PHE A 109 -28.24 2.92 12.93
N THR A 110 -27.03 2.37 12.87
CA THR A 110 -26.13 2.22 14.04
C THR A 110 -24.93 3.10 13.87
N ALA A 111 -24.71 4.04 14.77
CA ALA A 111 -23.48 4.83 14.78
C ALA A 111 -22.32 3.98 15.30
N VAL A 112 -21.21 3.97 14.57
CA VAL A 112 -20.01 3.21 14.93
C VAL A 112 -18.83 4.17 15.09
N PRO A 113 -17.84 3.85 15.96
CA PRO A 113 -16.60 4.59 16.01
C PRO A 113 -15.80 4.33 14.72
N PRO A 114 -14.90 5.24 14.33
CA PRO A 114 -14.01 5.00 13.22
C PRO A 114 -13.09 3.81 13.53
N LEU A 115 -12.73 3.04 12.51
CA LEU A 115 -11.76 1.96 12.57
C LEU A 115 -10.54 2.35 11.74
N LEU A 116 -9.37 2.33 12.34
CA LEU A 116 -8.10 2.55 11.65
C LEU A 116 -7.43 1.20 11.41
N ASP A 117 -7.28 0.81 10.15
CA ASP A 117 -6.71 -0.48 9.77
C ASP A 117 -5.25 -0.37 9.37
N PHE A 118 -4.92 0.62 8.53
CA PHE A 118 -3.59 0.78 7.94
C PHE A 118 -3.21 2.26 7.79
N VAL A 119 -1.89 2.49 7.72
CA VAL A 119 -1.32 3.71 7.15
C VAL A 119 -0.35 3.28 6.06
N ASN A 120 -0.52 3.80 4.84
CA ASN A 120 0.21 3.37 3.65
C ASN A 120 0.16 1.83 3.46
N SER A 121 -1.02 1.23 3.69
CA SER A 121 -1.25 -0.22 3.63
C SER A 121 -0.40 -1.06 4.61
N ALA A 122 0.13 -0.45 5.66
CA ALA A 122 0.93 -1.11 6.70
C ALA A 122 0.26 -1.01 8.06
N THR A 123 0.29 -2.10 8.84
CA THR A 123 -0.15 -2.12 10.26
C THR A 123 0.89 -1.53 11.21
N LYS A 124 2.14 -1.44 10.77
CA LYS A 124 3.26 -0.76 11.44
C LYS A 124 3.92 0.23 10.49
N PRO A 125 3.21 1.30 10.18
CA PRO A 125 3.67 2.28 9.22
C PRO A 125 4.84 3.09 9.76
N SER A 126 5.64 3.56 8.80
CA SER A 126 6.67 4.55 9.05
C SER A 126 6.61 5.64 7.99
N GLY A 127 7.07 6.82 8.33
CA GLY A 127 7.16 7.94 7.40
C GLY A 127 7.98 9.07 7.97
N ASN A 128 8.49 9.92 7.07
CA ASN A 128 9.20 11.13 7.49
C ASN A 128 8.21 12.21 7.90
N ALA A 129 8.63 13.12 8.76
CA ALA A 129 7.93 14.38 8.93
C ALA A 129 7.75 15.05 7.56
N ASN A 130 6.58 15.64 7.34
CA ASN A 130 6.14 16.27 6.09
C ASN A 130 5.94 15.30 4.89
N SER A 131 6.06 13.98 5.08
CA SER A 131 5.66 13.04 4.03
C SER A 131 4.15 12.87 3.98
N THR A 132 3.62 12.66 2.77
CA THR A 132 2.21 12.32 2.58
C THR A 132 1.98 10.87 2.95
N VAL A 133 0.89 10.63 3.68
CA VAL A 133 0.44 9.29 4.08
C VAL A 133 -1.04 9.12 3.76
N ILE A 134 -1.42 7.89 3.54
CA ILE A 134 -2.82 7.48 3.39
C ILE A 134 -3.22 6.71 4.63
N ILE A 135 -4.22 7.19 5.32
CA ILE A 135 -4.89 6.53 6.43
C ILE A 135 -6.01 5.68 5.81
N GLU A 136 -6.06 4.41 6.10
CA GLU A 136 -7.04 3.47 5.54
C GLU A 136 -7.81 2.78 6.66
N GLY A 137 -9.12 2.66 6.48
CA GLY A 137 -10.00 2.09 7.50
C GLY A 137 -11.48 2.15 7.11
N GLU A 138 -12.34 2.24 8.11
CA GLU A 138 -13.80 2.30 7.93
C GLU A 138 -14.41 3.35 8.86
N ALA A 139 -15.58 3.83 8.49
CA ALA A 139 -16.38 4.76 9.29
C ALA A 139 -15.65 6.07 9.64
N PHE A 140 -14.91 6.64 8.69
CA PHE A 140 -14.34 7.97 8.85
C PHE A 140 -15.36 9.07 8.53
N GLY A 141 -16.45 8.74 7.81
CA GLY A 141 -17.44 9.66 7.25
C GLY A 141 -17.05 10.17 5.86
N ASP A 142 -18.07 10.52 5.06
CA ASP A 142 -17.86 10.98 3.67
C ASP A 142 -17.27 12.38 3.57
N ALA A 143 -17.11 13.08 4.70
CA ALA A 143 -16.46 14.38 4.80
C ALA A 143 -15.78 14.55 6.15
N GLN A 144 -14.71 15.35 6.20
CA GLN A 144 -13.94 15.59 7.41
C GLN A 144 -14.80 16.07 8.58
N GLY A 145 -15.70 17.06 8.35
CA GLY A 145 -16.48 17.65 9.42
C GLY A 145 -15.60 18.07 10.62
N PRO A 146 -15.91 17.59 11.87
CA PRO A 146 -15.05 17.78 13.04
C PRO A 146 -13.87 16.79 13.11
N GLY A 147 -13.72 15.91 12.11
CA GLY A 147 -12.74 14.81 12.12
C GLY A 147 -11.29 15.30 12.07
N GLN A 148 -10.41 14.52 12.69
CA GLN A 148 -8.97 14.79 12.75
C GLN A 148 -8.17 13.49 12.65
N VAL A 149 -7.03 13.54 12.00
CA VAL A 149 -5.97 12.54 12.14
C VAL A 149 -4.96 13.07 13.13
N LEU A 150 -4.68 12.31 14.19
CA LEU A 150 -3.84 12.73 15.31
C LEU A 150 -2.59 11.86 15.38
N PHE A 151 -1.42 12.48 15.29
CA PHE A 151 -0.12 11.83 15.51
C PHE A 151 0.40 12.12 16.91
N SER A 152 1.25 11.25 17.44
CA SER A 152 1.91 11.45 18.74
C SER A 152 2.88 12.65 18.70
N ASP A 153 2.95 13.40 19.79
CA ASP A 153 3.98 14.43 20.02
C ASP A 153 5.20 13.89 20.80
N GLY A 154 5.18 12.59 21.18
CA GLY A 154 6.26 11.92 21.90
C GLY A 154 6.30 12.19 23.42
N VAL A 155 5.46 13.08 23.93
CA VAL A 155 5.40 13.42 25.37
C VAL A 155 4.03 13.15 25.99
N GLY A 156 3.19 12.39 25.29
CA GLY A 156 1.87 11.96 25.76
C GLY A 156 0.71 12.78 25.21
N GLY A 157 0.97 13.76 24.36
CA GLY A 157 -0.03 14.51 23.61
C GLY A 157 -0.12 14.08 22.15
N THR A 158 -0.94 14.82 21.38
CA THR A 158 -1.16 14.57 19.95
C THR A 158 -1.08 15.85 19.15
N ILE A 159 -0.72 15.71 17.88
CA ILE A 159 -0.62 16.79 16.90
C ILE A 159 -1.57 16.47 15.74
N PRO A 160 -2.55 17.35 15.42
CA PRO A 160 -3.43 17.14 14.29
C PRO A 160 -2.66 17.29 12.97
N ALA A 161 -2.95 16.38 12.05
CA ALA A 161 -2.48 16.47 10.67
C ALA A 161 -3.38 17.38 9.84
N VAL A 162 -2.83 17.96 8.78
CA VAL A 162 -3.54 18.85 7.86
C VAL A 162 -4.15 18.03 6.73
N ILE A 163 -5.44 18.18 6.49
CA ILE A 163 -6.14 17.67 5.32
C ILE A 163 -6.16 18.78 4.28
N ALA A 164 -5.50 18.57 3.15
CA ALA A 164 -5.25 19.63 2.18
C ALA A 164 -6.47 19.96 1.30
N ALA A 165 -7.29 18.96 0.97
CA ALA A 165 -8.48 19.11 0.15
C ALA A 165 -9.67 18.35 0.75
N ALA A 166 -10.89 18.78 0.45
CA ALA A 166 -12.10 18.10 0.95
C ALA A 166 -12.15 16.63 0.51
N ASP A 167 -11.75 16.36 -0.73
CA ASP A 167 -11.73 15.00 -1.29
C ASP A 167 -10.62 14.12 -0.70
N ASP A 168 -9.73 14.67 0.12
CA ASP A 168 -8.71 13.90 0.85
C ASP A 168 -9.30 13.17 2.07
N TRP A 169 -10.57 13.36 2.37
CA TRP A 169 -11.30 12.66 3.41
C TRP A 169 -12.48 11.91 2.82
N THR A 170 -12.51 10.60 2.98
CA THR A 170 -13.64 9.73 2.62
C THR A 170 -13.93 8.77 3.77
N ASP A 171 -15.02 8.03 3.68
CA ASP A 171 -15.41 7.05 4.71
C ASP A 171 -14.37 5.93 4.93
N THR A 172 -13.52 5.66 3.94
CA THR A 172 -12.58 4.53 3.97
C THR A 172 -11.11 4.91 3.86
N PHE A 173 -10.80 6.14 3.52
CA PHE A 173 -9.42 6.63 3.48
C PHE A 173 -9.32 8.12 3.70
N ILE A 174 -8.17 8.55 4.24
CA ILE A 174 -7.82 9.95 4.42
C ILE A 174 -6.39 10.15 3.91
N ILE A 175 -6.19 11.15 3.05
CA ILE A 175 -4.87 11.58 2.61
C ILE A 175 -4.44 12.76 3.46
N THR A 176 -3.28 12.65 4.09
CA THR A 176 -2.77 13.70 4.97
C THR A 176 -1.24 13.74 4.96
N THR A 177 -0.69 14.74 5.62
CA THR A 177 0.75 14.91 5.77
C THR A 177 1.16 14.67 7.22
N VAL A 178 2.21 13.88 7.45
CA VAL A 178 2.78 13.69 8.78
C VAL A 178 3.21 15.06 9.33
N PRO A 179 2.70 15.51 10.47
CA PRO A 179 3.07 16.82 11.03
C PRO A 179 4.60 16.93 11.26
N SER A 180 5.17 18.10 11.02
CA SER A 180 6.61 18.34 11.16
C SER A 180 7.15 18.10 12.57
N ALA A 181 6.30 18.27 13.58
CA ALA A 181 6.63 18.03 14.99
C ALA A 181 6.16 16.65 15.51
N ALA A 182 5.63 15.78 14.63
CA ALA A 182 5.23 14.44 15.02
C ALA A 182 6.42 13.62 15.51
N ALA A 183 6.20 12.81 16.52
CA ALA A 183 7.16 11.86 17.06
C ALA A 183 6.64 10.41 16.87
N THR A 184 7.55 9.45 16.96
CA THR A 184 7.18 8.03 16.97
C THR A 184 6.20 7.74 18.10
N GLY A 185 5.07 7.11 17.77
CA GLY A 185 4.00 6.84 18.71
C GLY A 185 2.70 6.48 18.00
N PRO A 186 1.58 6.45 18.72
CA PRO A 186 0.29 6.13 18.12
C PRO A 186 -0.19 7.19 17.13
N VAL A 187 -0.82 6.74 16.05
CA VAL A 187 -1.70 7.53 15.18
C VAL A 187 -3.14 7.06 15.37
N VAL A 188 -4.08 7.98 15.41
CA VAL A 188 -5.52 7.70 15.53
C VAL A 188 -6.33 8.63 14.62
N VAL A 189 -7.51 8.17 14.25
CA VAL A 189 -8.54 8.99 13.59
C VAL A 189 -9.61 9.32 14.63
N GLN A 190 -9.92 10.58 14.79
CA GLN A 190 -11.01 11.06 15.61
C GLN A 190 -12.12 11.60 14.71
N THR A 191 -13.35 11.20 14.95
CA THR A 191 -14.55 11.70 14.28
C THR A 191 -15.54 12.26 15.31
N GLY A 192 -16.68 12.75 14.82
CA GLY A 192 -17.75 13.20 15.73
C GLY A 192 -18.37 12.09 16.57
N THR A 193 -18.22 10.82 16.18
CA THR A 193 -18.73 9.65 16.90
C THR A 193 -17.72 9.07 17.89
N GLY A 194 -16.43 9.32 17.74
CA GLY A 194 -15.42 8.76 18.62
C GLY A 194 -14.02 8.74 18.03
N THR A 195 -13.14 7.98 18.67
CA THR A 195 -11.74 7.81 18.27
C THR A 195 -11.50 6.37 17.86
N SER A 196 -10.75 6.15 16.78
CA SER A 196 -10.38 4.83 16.28
C SER A 196 -9.47 4.05 17.24
N SER A 197 -9.28 2.77 16.97
CA SER A 197 -8.10 2.04 17.42
C SER A 197 -6.84 2.80 17.00
N SER A 198 -5.74 2.64 17.73
CA SER A 198 -4.46 3.25 17.38
C SER A 198 -3.59 2.28 16.58
N LEU A 199 -2.80 2.83 15.64
CA LEU A 199 -1.66 2.13 15.05
C LEU A 199 -0.36 2.78 15.51
N PRO A 200 0.68 1.98 15.82
CA PRO A 200 2.00 2.52 16.12
C PRO A 200 2.62 3.08 14.82
N PHE A 201 2.92 4.37 14.79
CA PHE A 201 3.56 5.02 13.65
C PHE A 201 5.00 5.38 14.01
N THR A 202 5.96 4.95 13.19
CA THR A 202 7.36 5.30 13.37
C THR A 202 7.69 6.54 12.53
N VAL A 203 7.95 7.67 13.19
CA VAL A 203 8.51 8.82 12.50
C VAL A 203 9.99 8.54 12.28
N THR A 204 10.33 8.23 11.03
CA THR A 204 11.72 8.09 10.63
C THR A 204 12.29 9.50 10.57
N GLN A 205 13.19 9.83 11.50
CA GLN A 205 14.02 11.00 11.30
C GLN A 205 14.74 10.80 9.96
N ASN A 206 15.02 11.90 9.23
CA ASN A 206 15.91 11.87 8.09
C ASN A 206 17.27 11.30 8.55
N ALA A 207 17.33 10.00 8.78
CA ALA A 207 18.55 9.28 8.95
C ALA A 207 19.27 9.53 7.65
N ILE A 208 20.23 10.46 7.67
CA ILE A 208 21.10 10.72 6.55
C ILE A 208 21.79 9.40 6.32
N PHE A 209 21.24 8.64 5.36
CA PHE A 209 21.91 7.46 4.88
C PHE A 209 23.15 7.96 4.16
N SER A 210 24.30 7.92 4.83
CA SER A 210 25.56 8.33 4.24
C SER A 210 26.32 7.07 3.81
N PRO A 211 26.44 6.81 2.51
CA PRO A 211 27.27 5.68 2.03
C PRO A 211 28.69 5.70 2.62
N SER A 212 29.18 6.90 2.97
CA SER A 212 30.53 7.07 3.53
C SER A 212 30.69 6.54 4.97
N THR A 213 29.62 6.24 5.67
CA THR A 213 29.67 5.74 7.06
C THR A 213 29.26 4.27 7.18
N ILE A 214 28.89 3.62 6.06
CA ILE A 214 28.46 2.23 6.08
C ILE A 214 29.63 1.32 6.46
N THR A 215 29.42 0.51 7.50
CA THR A 215 30.28 -0.63 7.83
C THR A 215 29.47 -1.89 7.63
N TRP A 216 29.81 -2.64 6.61
CA TRP A 216 29.12 -3.89 6.30
C TRP A 216 29.60 -5.02 7.21
N ALA A 217 28.68 -5.86 7.64
CA ALA A 217 28.95 -7.11 8.34
C ALA A 217 28.34 -8.29 7.57
N GLU A 218 28.96 -9.44 7.64
CA GLU A 218 28.39 -10.69 7.13
C GLU A 218 27.43 -11.28 8.17
N THR A 219 26.33 -11.90 7.72
CA THR A 219 25.38 -12.62 8.55
C THR A 219 25.12 -14.00 7.96
N GLN A 220 24.07 -14.69 8.44
CA GLN A 220 23.71 -16.04 7.99
C GLN A 220 23.57 -16.09 6.46
N ALA A 221 24.39 -16.90 5.82
CA ALA A 221 24.36 -17.09 4.37
C ALA A 221 23.02 -17.70 3.91
N LEU A 222 22.64 -17.42 2.66
CA LEU A 222 21.50 -18.06 2.00
C LEU A 222 21.66 -19.60 1.99
N PRO A 223 20.57 -20.37 2.00
CA PRO A 223 20.62 -21.83 1.91
C PRO A 223 21.33 -22.32 0.64
N ASN A 224 21.21 -21.53 -0.43
CA ASN A 224 21.78 -21.82 -1.73
C ASN A 224 22.49 -20.58 -2.29
N ALA A 225 23.57 -20.80 -3.04
CA ALA A 225 24.18 -19.75 -3.85
C ALA A 225 23.31 -19.51 -5.09
N VAL A 226 22.76 -18.33 -5.24
CA VAL A 226 21.78 -17.98 -6.28
C VAL A 226 21.97 -16.59 -6.81
N SER A 227 21.53 -16.37 -8.06
CA SER A 227 21.41 -15.07 -8.69
C SER A 227 20.06 -14.93 -9.40
N GLY A 228 19.63 -13.69 -9.68
CA GLY A 228 18.32 -13.43 -10.27
C GLY A 228 17.15 -13.89 -9.40
N HIS A 229 17.39 -14.06 -8.11
CA HIS A 229 16.40 -14.28 -7.07
C HIS A 229 15.77 -12.96 -6.63
N ASN A 230 14.73 -13.04 -5.82
CA ASN A 230 14.11 -11.86 -5.23
C ASN A 230 14.15 -11.93 -3.71
N ALA A 231 14.13 -10.78 -3.05
CA ALA A 231 14.02 -10.69 -1.59
C ALA A 231 13.04 -9.60 -1.17
N LEU A 232 12.32 -9.83 -0.07
CA LEU A 232 11.40 -8.88 0.54
C LEU A 232 11.60 -8.84 2.05
N PHE A 233 11.49 -7.64 2.60
CA PHE A 233 11.33 -7.42 4.03
C PHE A 233 9.83 -7.30 4.35
N ILE A 234 9.35 -8.08 5.31
CA ILE A 234 7.94 -8.08 5.73
C ILE A 234 7.86 -8.15 7.25
N PRO A 235 7.41 -7.08 7.93
CA PRO A 235 7.09 -7.14 9.34
C PRO A 235 5.71 -7.80 9.52
N ILE A 236 5.64 -8.85 10.35
CA ILE A 236 4.41 -9.59 10.61
C ILE A 236 4.15 -9.61 12.12
N ASP A 237 2.92 -9.32 12.53
CA ASP A 237 2.52 -9.51 13.93
C ASP A 237 2.18 -10.96 14.18
N ASP A 238 2.87 -11.57 15.14
CA ASP A 238 2.59 -12.93 15.58
C ASP A 238 1.25 -13.03 16.33
N ALA A 239 0.85 -14.23 16.70
CA ALA A 239 -0.38 -14.47 17.44
C ALA A 239 -0.43 -13.76 18.82
N GLY A 240 0.72 -13.36 19.36
CA GLY A 240 0.87 -12.59 20.59
C GLY A 240 0.86 -11.08 20.38
N GLY A 241 0.76 -10.61 19.13
CA GLY A 241 0.82 -9.20 18.78
C GLY A 241 2.23 -8.60 18.79
N GLN A 242 3.28 -9.45 18.82
CA GLN A 242 4.65 -9.00 18.70
C GLN A 242 5.03 -8.97 17.21
N THR A 243 5.69 -7.91 16.78
CA THR A 243 6.19 -7.81 15.40
C THR A 243 7.47 -8.61 15.24
N VAL A 244 7.43 -9.57 14.34
CA VAL A 244 8.60 -10.30 13.88
C VAL A 244 9.01 -9.76 12.51
N GLN A 245 10.29 -9.48 12.33
CA GLN A 245 10.84 -8.92 11.09
C GLN A 245 11.35 -10.06 10.21
N TYR A 246 10.62 -10.39 9.15
CA TYR A 246 10.96 -11.46 8.23
C TYR A 246 11.69 -10.93 6.99
N VAL A 247 12.66 -11.71 6.53
CA VAL A 247 13.27 -11.59 5.20
C VAL A 247 12.88 -12.82 4.41
N PHE A 248 12.16 -12.64 3.33
CA PHE A 248 11.82 -13.70 2.37
C PHE A 248 12.76 -13.65 1.19
N VAL A 249 13.16 -14.82 0.71
CA VAL A 249 13.92 -14.99 -0.54
C VAL A 249 13.20 -16.02 -1.40
N SER A 250 13.12 -15.78 -2.70
CA SER A 250 12.46 -16.70 -3.62
C SER A 250 13.24 -16.93 -4.90
N GLY A 251 13.27 -18.19 -5.34
CA GLY A 251 13.78 -18.60 -6.64
C GLY A 251 15.24 -18.27 -6.89
N GLY A 252 15.52 -17.76 -8.09
CA GLY A 252 16.85 -17.55 -8.62
C GLY A 252 17.40 -18.79 -9.32
N ALA A 253 18.53 -18.63 -9.99
CA ALA A 253 19.26 -19.73 -10.61
C ALA A 253 20.53 -20.03 -9.81
N GLY A 254 20.77 -21.31 -9.55
CA GLY A 254 22.02 -21.80 -8.97
C GLY A 254 23.13 -21.94 -10.02
N ASN A 255 24.28 -22.53 -9.63
CA ASN A 255 25.42 -22.71 -10.54
C ASN A 255 25.13 -23.57 -11.78
N SER A 256 24.01 -24.28 -11.81
CA SER A 256 23.53 -25.04 -12.99
C SER A 256 22.64 -24.22 -13.92
N ASP A 257 22.44 -22.94 -13.65
CA ASP A 257 21.54 -22.02 -14.35
C ASP A 257 20.07 -22.46 -14.42
N THR A 258 19.72 -23.49 -13.62
CA THR A 258 18.34 -23.98 -13.52
C THR A 258 17.58 -23.13 -12.49
N PRO A 259 16.45 -22.53 -12.90
CA PRO A 259 15.59 -21.79 -11.99
C PRO A 259 15.04 -22.67 -10.86
N ARG A 260 15.00 -22.14 -9.65
CA ARG A 260 14.62 -22.85 -8.43
C ARG A 260 13.20 -22.45 -7.99
N PRO A 261 12.43 -23.39 -7.42
CA PRO A 261 11.11 -23.09 -6.86
C PRO A 261 11.16 -22.59 -5.41
N ASP A 262 12.31 -22.69 -4.73
CA ASP A 262 12.43 -22.52 -3.28
C ASP A 262 11.92 -21.14 -2.84
N VAL A 263 11.24 -21.14 -1.72
CA VAL A 263 10.92 -19.93 -0.96
C VAL A 263 11.39 -20.16 0.47
N ASP A 264 12.27 -19.31 0.94
CA ASP A 264 12.85 -19.39 2.28
C ASP A 264 12.59 -18.08 3.02
N PHE A 265 12.50 -18.13 4.34
CA PHE A 265 12.58 -16.95 5.18
C PHE A 265 13.63 -17.07 6.27
N SER A 266 14.07 -15.92 6.74
CA SER A 266 14.85 -15.76 7.97
C SER A 266 14.28 -14.60 8.78
N ILE A 267 14.59 -14.55 10.07
CA ILE A 267 14.14 -13.48 10.98
C ILE A 267 15.34 -12.56 11.25
N ILE A 268 15.12 -11.25 11.13
CA ILE A 268 16.09 -10.24 11.54
C ILE A 268 16.06 -10.12 13.05
N GLN A 269 17.20 -10.30 13.68
CA GLN A 269 17.38 -10.20 15.11
C GLN A 269 17.62 -8.74 15.53
N ASN A 270 17.59 -8.46 16.83
CA ASN A 270 17.76 -7.10 17.35
C ASN A 270 19.12 -6.47 17.03
N ASP A 271 20.13 -7.27 16.76
CA ASP A 271 21.47 -6.83 16.36
C ASP A 271 21.62 -6.66 14.84
N GLY A 272 20.56 -6.90 14.06
CA GLY A 272 20.54 -6.83 12.61
C GLY A 272 20.98 -8.11 11.90
N THR A 273 21.45 -9.13 12.63
CA THR A 273 21.80 -10.43 12.05
C THR A 273 20.57 -11.24 11.68
N LEU A 274 20.74 -12.20 10.78
CA LEU A 274 19.69 -13.15 10.43
C LEU A 274 19.75 -14.40 11.34
N SER A 275 18.58 -14.94 11.65
CA SER A 275 18.44 -16.28 12.19
C SER A 275 18.83 -17.35 11.15
N GLY A 276 18.66 -18.62 11.47
CA GLY A 276 18.73 -19.68 10.45
C GLY A 276 17.61 -19.53 9.41
N TRP A 277 17.86 -19.98 8.19
CA TRP A 277 16.86 -19.99 7.12
C TRP A 277 15.88 -21.16 7.31
N THR A 278 14.63 -20.90 7.01
CA THR A 278 13.53 -21.88 7.07
C THR A 278 12.84 -21.92 5.70
N GLY A 279 12.82 -23.10 5.08
CA GLY A 279 12.05 -23.34 3.86
C GLY A 279 10.54 -23.31 4.14
N VAL A 280 9.78 -22.73 3.26
CA VAL A 280 8.31 -22.70 3.30
C VAL A 280 7.75 -23.40 2.06
N THR A 281 6.46 -23.22 1.78
CA THR A 281 5.83 -23.81 0.60
C THR A 281 6.45 -23.22 -0.67
N ASP A 282 7.07 -24.08 -1.49
CA ASP A 282 7.71 -23.70 -2.74
C ASP A 282 6.72 -23.22 -3.81
N MET A 283 7.20 -22.42 -4.75
CA MET A 283 6.48 -22.15 -5.99
C MET A 283 6.22 -23.46 -6.74
N THR A 284 5.14 -23.54 -7.51
CA THR A 284 4.80 -24.75 -8.28
C THR A 284 5.74 -25.01 -9.44
N ALA A 285 6.55 -24.02 -9.83
CA ALA A 285 7.63 -24.14 -10.81
C ALA A 285 8.78 -23.20 -10.44
N GLY A 286 10.01 -23.59 -10.80
CA GLY A 286 11.20 -22.75 -10.60
C GLY A 286 11.08 -21.40 -11.29
N ARG A 287 11.66 -20.35 -10.69
CA ARG A 287 11.69 -19.01 -11.22
C ARG A 287 13.05 -18.36 -11.00
N ALA A 288 13.56 -17.73 -12.06
CA ALA A 288 14.65 -16.78 -11.96
C ALA A 288 14.28 -15.49 -12.73
N PHE A 289 14.88 -14.35 -12.38
CA PHE A 289 14.59 -13.05 -12.98
C PHE A 289 13.09 -12.69 -12.98
N HIS A 290 12.35 -13.29 -12.04
CA HIS A 290 10.97 -12.94 -11.72
C HIS A 290 10.95 -11.74 -10.78
N THR A 291 9.76 -11.24 -10.47
CA THR A 291 9.60 -10.27 -9.40
C THR A 291 8.68 -10.82 -8.32
N MET A 292 9.00 -10.53 -7.07
CA MET A 292 8.20 -10.91 -5.91
C MET A 292 7.73 -9.65 -5.20
N VAL A 293 6.46 -9.59 -4.86
CA VAL A 293 5.89 -8.51 -4.06
C VAL A 293 4.98 -9.09 -2.96
N ALA A 294 4.88 -8.37 -1.87
CA ALA A 294 3.90 -8.63 -0.81
C ALA A 294 2.81 -7.57 -0.85
N ALA A 295 1.58 -7.99 -0.76
CA ALA A 295 0.46 -7.07 -0.68
C ALA A 295 -0.60 -7.56 0.31
N THR A 296 -1.16 -6.62 1.06
CA THR A 296 -2.33 -6.85 1.90
C THR A 296 -3.59 -6.54 1.09
N PRO A 297 -4.60 -7.41 1.07
CA PRO A 297 -5.87 -7.11 0.44
C PRO A 297 -6.49 -5.86 1.04
N PHE A 298 -7.09 -5.03 0.19
CA PHE A 298 -7.82 -3.84 0.64
C PHE A 298 -8.99 -4.24 1.56
N ASN A 299 -9.14 -3.54 2.67
CA ASN A 299 -10.18 -3.83 3.68
C ASN A 299 -10.12 -5.26 4.26
N SER A 300 -8.95 -5.89 4.29
CA SER A 300 -8.80 -7.15 5.02
C SER A 300 -9.01 -6.90 6.50
N LYS A 301 -10.12 -7.43 7.04
CA LYS A 301 -10.42 -7.39 8.50
C LYS A 301 -9.48 -8.28 9.32
N VAL A 302 -8.66 -9.08 8.66
CA VAL A 302 -7.70 -9.99 9.28
C VAL A 302 -6.33 -9.31 9.28
N LYS A 303 -5.97 -8.68 10.39
CA LYS A 303 -4.62 -8.13 10.59
C LYS A 303 -3.59 -9.26 10.39
N GLY A 304 -2.61 -9.03 9.54
CA GLY A 304 -1.54 -9.97 9.25
C GLY A 304 -1.78 -10.94 8.08
N SER A 305 -2.94 -10.93 7.42
CA SER A 305 -3.18 -11.75 6.24
C SER A 305 -2.77 -10.99 4.98
N GLY A 306 -1.52 -11.13 4.58
CA GLY A 306 -1.01 -10.71 3.28
C GLY A 306 -0.95 -11.86 2.29
N HIS A 307 -0.54 -11.55 1.07
CA HIS A 307 -0.19 -12.54 0.06
C HIS A 307 1.16 -12.18 -0.55
N LEU A 308 1.96 -13.20 -0.84
CA LEU A 308 3.09 -13.06 -1.74
C LEU A 308 2.64 -13.36 -3.16
N TYR A 309 3.15 -12.57 -4.11
CA TYR A 309 2.93 -12.76 -5.55
C TYR A 309 4.28 -12.91 -6.22
N PHE A 310 4.42 -13.96 -7.04
CA PHE A 310 5.60 -14.27 -7.82
C PHE A 310 5.23 -14.11 -9.29
N ILE A 311 5.86 -13.17 -9.99
CA ILE A 311 5.34 -12.63 -11.24
C ILE A 311 6.36 -12.82 -12.36
N GLY A 312 5.99 -13.52 -13.43
CA GLY A 312 6.81 -13.71 -14.61
C GLY A 312 8.14 -14.42 -14.34
N GLY A 313 9.22 -13.97 -14.98
CA GLY A 313 10.54 -14.60 -14.91
C GLY A 313 10.72 -15.69 -15.96
N ILE A 314 11.74 -16.53 -15.78
CA ILE A 314 12.03 -17.72 -16.60
C ILE A 314 11.83 -19.00 -15.77
N GLU A 315 11.42 -20.09 -16.42
CA GLU A 315 11.19 -21.40 -15.78
C GLU A 315 12.29 -22.43 -16.04
N ASP A 316 13.06 -22.23 -17.09
CA ASP A 316 14.04 -23.20 -17.58
C ASP A 316 15.37 -22.53 -17.96
N ALA A 317 16.36 -23.37 -18.29
CA ALA A 317 17.67 -22.92 -18.72
C ALA A 317 17.68 -22.32 -20.14
N ASP A 318 16.61 -22.52 -20.93
CA ASP A 318 16.48 -21.93 -22.26
C ASP A 318 16.17 -20.43 -22.19
N GLY A 319 15.87 -19.94 -20.99
CA GLY A 319 15.72 -18.52 -20.69
C GLY A 319 14.43 -17.89 -21.24
N GLN A 320 13.43 -18.70 -21.60
CA GLN A 320 12.17 -18.20 -22.10
C GLN A 320 11.31 -17.63 -20.97
N PRO A 321 10.83 -16.40 -21.12
CA PRO A 321 9.98 -15.79 -20.10
C PRO A 321 8.59 -16.41 -20.08
N VAL A 322 7.94 -16.29 -18.93
CA VAL A 322 6.57 -16.74 -18.73
C VAL A 322 5.66 -15.59 -18.30
N SER A 323 4.36 -15.74 -18.58
CA SER A 323 3.32 -14.80 -18.11
C SER A 323 2.67 -15.24 -16.79
N THR A 324 2.99 -16.43 -16.29
CA THR A 324 2.38 -17.02 -15.10
C THR A 324 2.67 -16.17 -13.87
N VAL A 325 1.64 -15.99 -13.04
CA VAL A 325 1.72 -15.37 -11.73
C VAL A 325 1.30 -16.40 -10.70
N PHE A 326 2.12 -16.61 -9.67
CA PHE A 326 1.73 -17.38 -8.50
C PHE A 326 1.40 -16.45 -7.35
N ARG A 327 0.52 -16.92 -6.47
CA ARG A 327 0.26 -16.27 -5.19
C ARG A 327 0.23 -17.29 -4.06
N ALA A 328 0.62 -16.86 -2.88
CA ALA A 328 0.56 -17.64 -1.66
C ALA A 328 0.03 -16.78 -0.50
N PRO A 329 -0.96 -17.24 0.27
CA PRO A 329 -1.31 -16.60 1.53
C PRO A 329 -0.13 -16.59 2.49
N LEU A 330 0.09 -15.48 3.18
CA LEU A 330 1.13 -15.31 4.18
C LEU A 330 0.51 -15.42 5.58
N ASN A 331 0.99 -16.35 6.38
CA ASN A 331 0.53 -16.58 7.74
C ASN A 331 1.30 -15.73 8.76
N ASN A 332 0.74 -15.58 9.96
CA ASN A 332 1.31 -14.76 11.03
C ASN A 332 2.63 -15.31 11.62
N ASP A 333 2.98 -16.53 11.29
CA ASP A 333 4.24 -17.19 11.70
C ASP A 333 5.32 -17.19 10.59
N GLY A 334 5.08 -16.44 9.50
CA GLY A 334 5.96 -16.40 8.34
C GLY A 334 5.81 -17.57 7.37
N THR A 335 5.03 -18.59 7.69
CA THR A 335 4.76 -19.68 6.75
C THR A 335 3.84 -19.27 5.62
N LEU A 336 3.90 -19.98 4.51
CA LEU A 336 3.01 -19.75 3.38
C LEU A 336 1.93 -20.81 3.32
N GLY A 337 0.72 -20.38 2.98
CA GLY A 337 -0.36 -21.27 2.58
C GLY A 337 -0.10 -21.91 1.21
N VAL A 338 -1.12 -22.55 0.66
CA VAL A 338 -1.01 -23.22 -0.65
C VAL A 338 -0.73 -22.20 -1.76
N VAL A 339 0.35 -22.44 -2.50
CA VAL A 339 0.67 -21.66 -3.70
C VAL A 339 -0.32 -22.00 -4.81
N SER A 340 -0.90 -21.00 -5.40
CA SER A 340 -1.88 -21.11 -6.48
C SER A 340 -1.57 -20.15 -7.63
N THR A 341 -2.08 -20.44 -8.82
CA THR A 341 -2.02 -19.50 -9.95
C THR A 341 -2.96 -18.33 -9.72
N ALA A 342 -2.48 -17.13 -10.04
CA ALA A 342 -3.27 -15.91 -10.10
C ALA A 342 -3.49 -15.46 -11.54
N GLN A 343 -4.11 -14.30 -11.76
CA GLN A 343 -4.30 -13.73 -13.08
C GLN A 343 -2.94 -13.52 -13.78
N ALA A 344 -2.72 -14.20 -14.90
CA ALA A 344 -1.48 -14.12 -15.67
C ALA A 344 -1.27 -12.74 -16.28
N LEU A 345 0.00 -12.35 -16.48
CA LEU A 345 0.37 -11.17 -17.24
C LEU A 345 -0.17 -11.26 -18.69
N PRO A 346 -0.46 -10.11 -19.34
CA PRO A 346 -0.88 -10.09 -20.74
C PRO A 346 0.17 -10.61 -21.72
N ALA A 347 1.45 -10.56 -21.34
CA ALA A 347 2.57 -11.08 -22.11
C ALA A 347 3.62 -11.70 -21.20
N PRO A 348 4.39 -12.70 -21.65
CA PRO A 348 5.55 -13.20 -20.93
C PRO A 348 6.61 -12.12 -20.72
N LEU A 349 7.11 -11.99 -19.48
CA LEU A 349 8.13 -11.00 -19.13
C LEU A 349 9.15 -11.58 -18.16
N HIS A 350 10.43 -11.26 -18.35
CA HIS A 350 11.48 -11.44 -17.35
C HIS A 350 12.19 -10.12 -17.05
N SER A 351 12.98 -10.06 -15.99
CA SER A 351 13.78 -8.88 -15.61
C SER A 351 12.98 -7.57 -15.52
N SER A 352 11.67 -7.68 -15.29
CA SER A 352 10.80 -6.58 -14.93
C SER A 352 11.01 -6.19 -13.47
N GLY A 353 10.66 -4.97 -13.12
CA GLY A 353 10.49 -4.60 -11.72
C GLY A 353 9.02 -4.59 -11.33
N ALA A 354 8.72 -4.72 -10.04
CA ALA A 354 7.38 -4.51 -9.55
C ALA A 354 7.36 -3.77 -8.22
N ALA A 355 6.27 -3.08 -7.97
CA ALA A 355 5.99 -2.42 -6.71
C ALA A 355 4.50 -2.50 -6.39
N VAL A 356 4.19 -2.37 -5.11
CA VAL A 356 2.82 -2.33 -4.61
C VAL A 356 2.50 -0.93 -4.13
N PHE A 357 1.32 -0.46 -4.48
CA PHE A 357 0.74 0.73 -3.88
C PHE A 357 -0.72 0.44 -3.54
N ARG A 358 -1.04 0.50 -2.24
CA ARG A 358 -2.34 0.05 -1.71
C ARG A 358 -2.66 -1.38 -2.18
N SER A 359 -3.85 -1.58 -2.73
CA SER A 359 -4.30 -2.88 -3.26
C SER A 359 -4.03 -3.03 -4.76
N ALA A 360 -2.95 -2.47 -5.28
CA ALA A 360 -2.56 -2.61 -6.68
C ALA A 360 -1.09 -2.99 -6.81
N ILE A 361 -0.82 -3.91 -7.73
CA ILE A 361 0.53 -4.29 -8.14
C ILE A 361 0.80 -3.62 -9.47
N TYR A 362 1.97 -2.97 -9.59
CA TYR A 362 2.50 -2.41 -10.82
C TYR A 362 3.67 -3.27 -11.27
N VAL A 363 3.63 -3.76 -12.51
CA VAL A 363 4.75 -4.45 -13.17
C VAL A 363 5.29 -3.52 -14.24
N VAL A 364 6.56 -3.20 -14.16
CA VAL A 364 7.18 -2.11 -14.91
C VAL A 364 8.27 -2.69 -15.81
N GLY A 365 8.21 -2.39 -17.12
CA GLY A 365 9.23 -2.80 -18.07
C GLY A 365 9.48 -4.31 -18.13
N GLY A 366 10.74 -4.69 -18.26
CA GLY A 366 11.17 -6.07 -18.45
C GLY A 366 11.45 -6.38 -19.91
N ALA A 367 11.64 -7.65 -20.23
CA ALA A 367 11.90 -8.11 -21.59
C ALA A 367 11.00 -9.30 -21.98
N THR A 368 10.68 -9.35 -23.28
CA THR A 368 9.80 -10.35 -23.91
C THR A 368 10.57 -11.62 -24.32
N THR A 369 9.89 -12.54 -24.98
CA THR A 369 10.47 -13.78 -25.52
C THR A 369 11.61 -13.54 -26.53
N ASP A 370 11.62 -12.40 -27.21
CA ASP A 370 12.71 -12.01 -28.11
C ASP A 370 13.84 -11.28 -27.37
N HIS A 371 13.77 -11.25 -26.04
CA HIS A 371 14.66 -10.51 -25.16
C HIS A 371 14.71 -8.99 -25.46
N ALA A 372 13.68 -8.49 -26.14
CA ALA A 372 13.50 -7.07 -26.37
C ALA A 372 12.88 -6.41 -25.14
N PRO A 373 13.49 -5.33 -24.61
CA PRO A 373 12.91 -4.62 -23.48
C PRO A 373 11.63 -3.91 -23.89
N VAL A 374 10.71 -3.76 -22.93
CA VAL A 374 9.45 -3.04 -23.10
C VAL A 374 9.37 -1.82 -22.19
N ALA A 375 8.59 -0.82 -22.63
CA ALA A 375 8.27 0.35 -21.82
C ALA A 375 6.92 0.22 -21.10
N THR A 376 6.20 -0.87 -21.35
CA THR A 376 4.85 -1.08 -20.82
C THR A 376 4.87 -1.18 -19.30
N VAL A 377 3.89 -0.56 -18.67
CA VAL A 377 3.60 -0.70 -17.26
C VAL A 377 2.21 -1.33 -17.14
N TYR A 378 2.13 -2.46 -16.46
CA TYR A 378 0.86 -3.12 -16.14
C TYR A 378 0.48 -2.87 -14.70
N ARG A 379 -0.82 -2.69 -14.45
CA ARG A 379 -1.41 -2.62 -13.11
C ARG A 379 -2.48 -3.68 -12.97
N ALA A 380 -2.50 -4.39 -11.84
CA ALA A 380 -3.62 -5.23 -11.42
C ALA A 380 -4.07 -4.86 -10.01
N ARG A 381 -5.38 -4.78 -9.79
CA ARG A 381 -5.96 -4.55 -8.47
C ARG A 381 -6.13 -5.87 -7.73
N ILE A 382 -5.99 -5.80 -6.41
CA ILE A 382 -6.15 -6.95 -5.52
C ILE A 382 -7.50 -6.81 -4.81
N ASP A 383 -8.33 -7.84 -4.87
CA ASP A 383 -9.59 -7.88 -4.12
C ASP A 383 -9.37 -8.22 -2.64
N THR A 384 -10.44 -8.22 -1.85
CA THR A 384 -10.41 -8.51 -0.40
C THR A 384 -9.98 -9.94 -0.05
N LEU A 385 -9.93 -10.84 -1.02
CA LEU A 385 -9.48 -12.24 -0.88
C LEU A 385 -8.06 -12.47 -1.41
N GLY A 386 -7.38 -11.40 -1.86
CA GLY A 386 -6.05 -11.49 -2.46
C GLY A 386 -6.06 -12.00 -3.91
N ASN A 387 -7.20 -12.02 -4.61
CA ASN A 387 -7.22 -12.33 -6.04
C ASN A 387 -6.79 -11.12 -6.85
N LEU A 388 -6.02 -11.38 -7.92
CA LEU A 388 -5.69 -10.33 -8.88
C LEU A 388 -6.84 -10.17 -9.88
N GLY A 389 -7.24 -8.93 -10.08
CA GLY A 389 -8.07 -8.53 -11.21
C GLY A 389 -7.31 -8.59 -12.53
N SER A 390 -7.95 -8.21 -13.62
CA SER A 390 -7.32 -8.11 -14.93
C SER A 390 -6.18 -7.09 -14.91
N TRP A 391 -5.09 -7.41 -15.61
CA TRP A 391 -4.01 -6.48 -15.85
C TRP A 391 -4.43 -5.45 -16.90
N GLU A 392 -4.20 -4.21 -16.60
CA GLU A 392 -4.40 -3.06 -17.49
C GLU A 392 -3.07 -2.35 -17.77
N ALA A 393 -2.88 -1.90 -19.00
CA ALA A 393 -1.73 -1.06 -19.32
C ALA A 393 -2.01 0.37 -18.85
N VAL A 394 -1.06 0.92 -18.11
CA VAL A 394 -1.10 2.30 -17.61
C VAL A 394 -0.01 3.13 -18.26
N ALA A 395 0.27 4.36 -17.79
CA ALA A 395 1.29 5.22 -18.38
C ALA A 395 2.63 4.50 -18.53
N SER A 396 3.14 4.42 -19.75
CA SER A 396 4.38 3.71 -20.10
C SER A 396 5.63 4.49 -19.72
N LEU A 397 6.72 3.79 -19.44
CA LEU A 397 8.05 4.38 -19.25
C LEU A 397 8.48 5.24 -20.46
N PRO A 398 9.32 6.26 -20.23
CA PRO A 398 9.90 7.07 -21.30
C PRO A 398 10.76 6.26 -22.30
N SER A 399 11.42 5.21 -21.81
CA SER A 399 12.24 4.30 -22.60
C SER A 399 12.07 2.85 -22.14
N ALA A 400 12.06 1.91 -23.10
CA ALA A 400 12.00 0.48 -22.83
C ALA A 400 13.26 0.02 -22.08
N ARG A 401 13.09 -0.79 -21.02
CA ARG A 401 14.21 -1.28 -20.20
C ARG A 401 13.91 -2.55 -19.44
N GLY A 402 14.95 -3.35 -19.21
CA GLY A 402 14.96 -4.45 -18.27
C GLY A 402 16.09 -4.29 -17.24
N TYR A 403 16.15 -5.16 -16.23
CA TYR A 403 17.16 -5.14 -15.16
C TYR A 403 17.30 -3.79 -14.43
N HIS A 404 16.20 -3.06 -14.36
CA HIS A 404 16.08 -1.85 -13.56
C HIS A 404 15.50 -2.17 -12.19
N SER A 405 15.66 -1.28 -11.25
CA SER A 405 15.02 -1.40 -9.94
C SER A 405 13.76 -0.54 -9.88
N VAL A 406 12.69 -1.08 -9.28
CA VAL A 406 11.40 -0.40 -9.15
C VAL A 406 11.03 -0.25 -7.69
N GLN A 407 10.62 0.95 -7.29
CA GLN A 407 10.25 1.29 -5.92
C GLN A 407 9.05 2.24 -5.89
N THR A 408 8.25 2.17 -4.84
CA THR A 408 7.28 3.21 -4.49
C THR A 408 7.74 3.99 -3.27
N PHE A 409 7.63 5.30 -3.31
CA PHE A 409 7.90 6.16 -2.16
C PHE A 409 7.16 7.48 -2.28
N GLY A 410 6.57 7.97 -1.19
CA GLY A 410 5.97 9.30 -1.12
C GLY A 410 4.83 9.57 -2.13
N GLY A 411 4.15 8.52 -2.61
CA GLY A 411 3.11 8.65 -3.63
C GLY A 411 3.66 8.66 -5.07
N PHE A 412 4.91 8.24 -5.26
CA PHE A 412 5.53 8.12 -6.58
C PHE A 412 6.01 6.69 -6.83
N LEU A 413 5.99 6.30 -8.10
CA LEU A 413 6.57 5.07 -8.62
C LEU A 413 7.86 5.44 -9.36
N TYR A 414 8.96 4.77 -9.03
CA TYR A 414 10.29 5.02 -9.58
C TYR A 414 10.77 3.82 -10.38
N SER A 415 11.47 4.08 -11.49
CA SER A 415 12.25 3.13 -12.26
C SER A 415 13.68 3.66 -12.35
N VAL A 416 14.63 2.93 -11.78
CA VAL A 416 16.01 3.37 -11.59
C VAL A 416 16.93 2.56 -12.48
N GLY A 417 17.70 3.21 -13.35
CA GLY A 417 18.69 2.58 -14.24
C GLY A 417 18.09 1.52 -15.17
N GLY A 418 18.79 0.41 -15.31
CA GLY A 418 18.44 -0.70 -16.20
C GLY A 418 19.24 -0.71 -17.49
N GLU A 419 18.80 -1.51 -18.45
CA GLU A 419 19.45 -1.59 -19.77
C GLU A 419 18.44 -1.68 -20.91
N THR A 420 18.85 -1.15 -22.06
CA THR A 420 18.14 -1.20 -23.34
C THR A 420 18.89 -2.11 -24.32
N GLY A 421 18.30 -2.40 -25.48
CA GLY A 421 18.88 -3.31 -26.46
C GLY A 421 18.43 -4.74 -26.18
N THR A 422 19.32 -5.72 -26.28
CA THR A 422 18.96 -7.12 -26.00
C THR A 422 19.18 -7.41 -24.52
N VAL A 423 18.11 -7.80 -23.82
CA VAL A 423 18.10 -8.10 -22.38
C VAL A 423 18.04 -9.61 -22.20
N LEU A 424 19.19 -10.26 -22.00
CA LEU A 424 19.26 -11.71 -21.83
C LEU A 424 19.14 -12.13 -20.38
N PRO A 425 18.38 -13.19 -20.07
CA PRO A 425 18.24 -13.73 -18.70
C PRO A 425 19.42 -14.66 -18.36
N SER A 426 20.63 -14.26 -18.69
CA SER A 426 21.83 -15.01 -18.33
C SER A 426 22.68 -14.19 -17.36
N ASP A 427 23.32 -14.89 -16.51
CA ASP A 427 24.20 -14.46 -15.45
C ASP A 427 25.64 -14.28 -15.89
N GLY A 428 26.09 -14.98 -16.93
CA GLY A 428 27.41 -14.78 -17.55
C GLY A 428 27.44 -13.72 -18.62
N GLY A 429 26.33 -13.03 -18.88
CA GLY A 429 26.18 -12.15 -20.02
C GLY A 429 26.73 -10.75 -19.83
N PHE A 430 28.04 -10.59 -19.96
CA PHE A 430 28.62 -9.32 -20.37
C PHE A 430 28.22 -9.03 -21.81
N GLN A 431 26.94 -8.73 -22.03
CA GLN A 431 26.44 -8.50 -23.37
C GLN A 431 26.85 -7.13 -23.88
N ASN A 432 27.61 -7.12 -24.96
CA ASN A 432 28.08 -5.90 -25.63
C ASN A 432 26.98 -5.16 -26.39
N ASN A 433 25.75 -5.72 -26.44
CA ASN A 433 24.65 -5.18 -27.23
C ASN A 433 23.59 -4.43 -26.43
N SER A 434 23.80 -4.26 -25.13
CA SER A 434 22.90 -3.49 -24.27
C SER A 434 23.55 -2.18 -23.84
N THR A 435 22.76 -1.10 -23.80
CA THR A 435 23.15 0.18 -23.25
C THR A 435 22.57 0.30 -21.85
N LYS A 436 23.44 0.50 -20.87
CA LYS A 436 23.04 0.71 -19.48
C LYS A 436 22.62 2.15 -19.25
N LEU A 437 21.66 2.34 -18.37
CA LEU A 437 21.05 3.63 -18.08
C LEU A 437 21.50 4.16 -16.70
N ASP A 438 21.66 5.47 -16.60
CA ASP A 438 21.88 6.20 -15.34
C ASP A 438 20.66 7.03 -14.93
N GLU A 439 19.62 7.04 -15.76
CA GLU A 439 18.43 7.83 -15.53
C GLU A 439 17.51 7.23 -14.46
N ILE A 440 16.81 8.11 -13.78
CA ILE A 440 15.71 7.78 -12.88
C ILE A 440 14.44 8.32 -13.51
N ALA A 441 13.54 7.43 -13.88
CA ALA A 441 12.20 7.80 -14.30
C ALA A 441 11.25 7.70 -13.10
N PHE A 442 10.31 8.63 -12.98
CA PHE A 442 9.31 8.61 -11.92
C PHE A 442 7.95 9.09 -12.44
N ALA A 443 6.89 8.55 -11.85
CA ALA A 443 5.50 8.95 -12.12
C ALA A 443 4.78 9.14 -10.78
N GLN A 444 3.97 10.17 -10.68
CA GLN A 444 3.10 10.34 -9.52
C GLN A 444 1.95 9.34 -9.61
N ILE A 445 1.65 8.72 -8.47
CA ILE A 445 0.49 7.85 -8.31
C ILE A 445 -0.66 8.72 -7.78
N ASP A 446 -1.79 8.73 -8.47
CA ASP A 446 -3.00 9.29 -7.88
C ASP A 446 -3.37 8.47 -6.64
N LEU A 447 -3.31 9.09 -5.49
CA LEU A 447 -3.47 8.40 -4.21
C LEU A 447 -4.90 7.86 -4.00
N ARG A 448 -5.89 8.34 -4.77
CA ARG A 448 -7.29 7.89 -4.70
C ARG A 448 -7.56 6.73 -5.65
N THR A 449 -7.08 6.84 -6.89
CA THR A 449 -7.39 5.88 -7.96
C THR A 449 -6.29 4.88 -8.22
N GLY A 450 -5.04 5.18 -7.82
CA GLY A 450 -3.85 4.42 -8.19
C GLY A 450 -3.44 4.62 -9.65
N ASP A 451 -3.99 5.62 -10.36
CA ASP A 451 -3.58 5.92 -11.72
C ASP A 451 -2.21 6.60 -11.72
N LEU A 452 -1.45 6.36 -12.78
CA LEU A 452 -0.15 7.00 -12.95
C LEU A 452 -0.28 8.25 -13.82
N THR A 453 0.37 9.34 -13.40
CA THR A 453 0.66 10.46 -14.31
C THR A 453 1.63 10.02 -15.40
N ALA A 454 1.86 10.90 -16.38
CA ALA A 454 2.95 10.69 -17.32
C ALA A 454 4.30 10.60 -16.58
N TRP A 455 5.16 9.68 -17.00
CA TRP A 455 6.49 9.55 -16.45
C TRP A 455 7.37 10.75 -16.80
N ALA A 456 8.14 11.20 -15.85
CA ALA A 456 9.19 12.20 -16.01
C ALA A 456 10.57 11.56 -15.77
N ILE A 457 11.58 12.11 -16.43
CA ILE A 457 12.98 11.75 -16.14
C ILE A 457 13.53 12.78 -15.15
N ASN A 458 14.13 12.30 -14.07
CA ASN A 458 14.76 13.15 -13.08
C ASN A 458 15.95 13.92 -13.68
N ALA A 459 16.09 15.19 -13.34
CA ALA A 459 17.17 16.02 -13.86
C ALA A 459 18.57 15.56 -13.39
N ASN A 460 18.63 14.90 -12.22
CA ASN A 460 19.85 14.34 -11.67
C ASN A 460 19.89 12.84 -11.96
N ALA A 461 20.89 12.41 -12.72
CA ALA A 461 21.16 11.01 -13.01
C ALA A 461 22.04 10.37 -11.90
N MET A 462 22.13 9.04 -11.91
CA MET A 462 23.13 8.35 -11.10
C MET A 462 24.55 8.71 -11.54
N THR A 463 25.52 8.51 -10.68
CA THR A 463 26.95 8.78 -10.96
C THR A 463 27.51 7.93 -12.10
N LYS A 464 26.89 6.78 -12.37
CA LYS A 464 27.23 5.83 -13.44
C LYS A 464 25.97 5.17 -13.99
N THR A 465 26.02 4.84 -15.28
CA THR A 465 25.02 3.94 -15.88
C THR A 465 25.10 2.57 -15.22
N ARG A 466 23.96 1.94 -14.90
CA ARG A 466 23.95 0.59 -14.29
C ARG A 466 22.69 -0.20 -14.59
N SER A 467 22.91 -1.52 -14.65
CA SER A 467 21.86 -2.53 -14.69
C SER A 467 22.14 -3.66 -13.69
N LYS A 468 21.19 -4.52 -13.45
CA LYS A 468 21.34 -5.66 -12.53
C LYS A 468 21.81 -5.24 -11.13
N HIS A 469 21.50 -4.00 -10.77
CA HIS A 469 21.72 -3.35 -9.48
C HIS A 469 20.43 -3.40 -8.65
N THR A 470 20.52 -3.02 -7.40
CA THR A 470 19.34 -2.75 -6.58
C THR A 470 19.26 -1.28 -6.20
N ALA A 471 18.04 -0.75 -6.22
CA ALA A 471 17.73 0.56 -5.65
C ALA A 471 16.62 0.40 -4.62
N LEU A 472 16.73 1.10 -3.50
CA LEU A 472 15.80 1.06 -2.39
C LEU A 472 15.43 2.49 -2.01
N ALA A 473 14.16 2.72 -1.71
CA ALA A 473 13.69 3.99 -1.17
C ALA A 473 13.39 3.81 0.32
N ALA A 474 14.15 4.46 1.18
CA ALA A 474 13.99 4.40 2.62
C ALA A 474 14.36 5.73 3.28
N GLY A 475 13.61 6.13 4.29
CA GLY A 475 13.93 7.32 5.10
C GLY A 475 14.07 8.62 4.29
N GLY A 476 13.32 8.76 3.18
CA GLY A 476 13.42 9.93 2.31
C GLY A 476 14.64 9.94 1.39
N ASN A 477 15.39 8.84 1.33
CA ASN A 477 16.54 8.69 0.45
C ASN A 477 16.34 7.53 -0.53
N MET A 478 16.89 7.69 -1.72
CA MET A 478 17.10 6.63 -2.68
C MET A 478 18.53 6.12 -2.52
N PHE A 479 18.65 4.85 -2.22
CA PHE A 479 19.93 4.14 -2.11
C PHE A 479 20.09 3.23 -3.31
N VAL A 480 21.25 3.24 -3.96
CA VAL A 480 21.58 2.38 -5.11
C VAL A 480 22.88 1.64 -4.84
N SER A 481 22.84 0.33 -4.96
CA SER A 481 23.98 -0.54 -4.67
C SER A 481 24.42 -1.35 -5.88
N SER A 482 25.71 -1.38 -6.10
CA SER A 482 26.41 -2.34 -6.98
C SER A 482 25.88 -2.37 -8.43
N GLY A 483 25.85 -3.53 -9.08
CA GLY A 483 25.38 -3.76 -10.45
C GLY A 483 26.49 -3.69 -11.49
N LEU A 484 26.12 -3.88 -12.75
CA LEU A 484 27.02 -3.75 -13.90
C LEU A 484 26.98 -2.34 -14.46
N TYR A 485 28.14 -1.75 -14.74
CA TYR A 485 28.25 -0.46 -15.41
C TYR A 485 29.14 -0.57 -16.65
N ALA A 486 29.00 0.33 -17.61
CA ALA A 486 29.74 0.41 -18.88
C ALA A 486 29.68 -0.85 -19.74
N ALA A 487 30.30 -0.78 -20.93
CA ALA A 487 30.48 -1.94 -21.79
C ALA A 487 31.49 -2.92 -21.17
N ALA A 488 31.27 -4.20 -21.42
CA ALA A 488 32.20 -5.28 -21.08
C ALA A 488 32.45 -5.56 -19.58
N GLY A 489 31.37 -5.77 -18.80
CA GLY A 489 31.50 -6.59 -17.59
C GLY A 489 32.21 -5.98 -16.41
N THR A 490 32.27 -4.67 -16.32
CA THR A 490 32.80 -4.02 -15.15
C THR A 490 31.70 -3.88 -14.08
N GLY A 491 31.85 -4.52 -12.94
CA GLY A 491 30.95 -4.35 -11.81
C GLY A 491 31.20 -3.06 -11.06
N SER A 492 30.15 -2.47 -10.54
CA SER A 492 30.25 -1.36 -9.60
C SER A 492 30.21 -1.88 -8.18
N THR A 493 31.18 -1.46 -7.38
CA THR A 493 31.16 -1.64 -5.91
C THR A 493 30.57 -0.43 -5.19
N GLU A 494 30.14 0.56 -5.95
CA GLU A 494 29.67 1.81 -5.37
C GLU A 494 28.28 1.67 -4.77
N ASN A 495 28.15 2.19 -3.57
CA ASN A 495 26.89 2.53 -2.94
C ASN A 495 26.71 4.04 -3.02
N ILE A 496 25.63 4.49 -3.61
CA ILE A 496 25.29 5.91 -3.76
C ILE A 496 23.92 6.18 -3.17
N SER A 497 23.73 7.39 -2.67
CA SER A 497 22.41 7.82 -2.20
C SER A 497 22.10 9.24 -2.61
N ALA A 498 20.81 9.55 -2.70
CA ALA A 498 20.29 10.86 -2.97
C ALA A 498 18.99 11.07 -2.18
N GLN A 499 18.67 12.29 -1.83
CA GLN A 499 17.44 12.64 -1.15
C GLN A 499 16.27 12.64 -2.15
N ILE A 500 15.13 12.11 -1.75
CA ILE A 500 13.86 12.21 -2.48
C ILE A 500 13.10 13.42 -1.95
N ASN A 501 12.74 14.33 -2.84
CA ASN A 501 11.95 15.51 -2.51
C ASN A 501 10.45 15.19 -2.47
N SER A 502 9.66 16.07 -1.87
CA SER A 502 8.20 15.92 -1.78
C SER A 502 7.48 15.94 -3.14
N ASP A 503 8.10 16.50 -4.17
CA ASP A 503 7.59 16.51 -5.55
C ASP A 503 8.00 15.27 -6.37
N GLY A 504 8.64 14.29 -5.73
CA GLY A 504 9.12 13.05 -6.36
C GLY A 504 10.47 13.18 -7.03
N THR A 505 11.03 14.37 -7.18
CA THR A 505 12.38 14.52 -7.75
C THR A 505 13.46 14.00 -6.79
N VAL A 506 14.58 13.57 -7.36
CA VAL A 506 15.73 13.07 -6.60
C VAL A 506 16.87 14.06 -6.74
N THR A 507 17.52 14.40 -5.64
CA THR A 507 18.68 15.29 -5.63
C THR A 507 19.90 14.65 -6.31
N SER A 508 20.99 15.39 -6.46
CA SER A 508 22.24 14.82 -6.95
C SER A 508 22.75 13.72 -6.01
N PHE A 509 23.17 12.60 -6.60
CA PHE A 509 23.76 11.52 -5.82
C PHE A 509 25.07 11.94 -5.20
N GLY A 510 25.13 11.86 -3.87
CA GLY A 510 26.36 11.87 -3.13
C GLY A 510 26.97 10.46 -3.15
N GLY A 511 28.20 10.34 -3.55
CA GLY A 511 28.93 9.08 -3.53
C GLY A 511 30.34 9.32 -3.09
N ALA A 512 30.88 8.47 -2.25
CA ALA A 512 32.29 8.47 -1.98
C ALA A 512 33.03 8.01 -3.26
N THR A 513 33.70 8.93 -3.90
CA THR A 513 34.81 8.55 -4.74
C THR A 513 35.82 7.86 -3.83
N GLY A 514 35.80 6.55 -3.78
CA GLY A 514 36.95 5.74 -3.43
C GLY A 514 37.07 5.05 -2.10
N SER A 515 36.17 5.17 -1.11
CA SER A 515 36.43 4.55 0.19
C SER A 515 35.32 3.74 0.86
N ASN A 516 34.10 3.71 0.32
CA ASN A 516 33.01 2.90 0.89
C ASN A 516 32.36 2.01 -0.16
N THR A 517 33.20 1.27 -0.79
CA THR A 517 32.82 0.20 -1.69
C THR A 517 32.55 -1.05 -0.85
N LEU A 518 31.63 -1.91 -1.28
CA LEU A 518 31.50 -3.29 -0.76
C LEU A 518 32.84 -4.06 -0.76
N GLN A 519 33.91 -3.50 -1.33
CA GLN A 519 35.27 -4.05 -1.34
C GLN A 519 35.83 -4.38 0.05
N SER A 520 35.40 -3.73 1.11
CA SER A 520 35.82 -4.08 2.46
C SER A 520 35.31 -5.45 2.92
N LEU A 521 34.39 -6.06 2.18
CA LEU A 521 33.69 -7.31 2.51
C LEU A 521 34.19 -8.52 1.68
N GLY A 522 35.49 -8.59 1.42
CA GLY A 522 36.11 -9.74 0.76
C GLY A 522 36.26 -9.61 -0.76
N GLY A 523 36.10 -8.44 -1.32
CA GLY A 523 36.44 -8.16 -2.73
C GLY A 523 35.41 -8.64 -3.75
N VAL A 524 34.19 -8.97 -3.33
CA VAL A 524 33.13 -9.42 -4.22
C VAL A 524 32.36 -8.22 -4.79
N ASN A 525 32.23 -8.17 -6.10
CA ASN A 525 31.43 -7.20 -6.83
C ASN A 525 30.12 -7.84 -7.25
N PHE A 526 29.00 -7.45 -6.63
CA PHE A 526 27.72 -8.10 -6.86
C PHE A 526 26.93 -7.51 -8.04
N PHE A 527 26.27 -8.39 -8.77
CA PHE A 527 25.18 -8.05 -9.70
C PHE A 527 24.11 -9.15 -9.65
N ASN A 528 22.91 -8.92 -10.15
CA ASN A 528 21.75 -9.81 -10.01
C ASN A 528 21.50 -10.24 -8.55
N HIS A 529 21.94 -9.45 -7.59
CA HIS A 529 21.69 -9.63 -6.17
C HIS A 529 20.32 -9.07 -5.81
N ALA A 530 19.75 -9.55 -4.72
CA ALA A 530 18.60 -8.90 -4.10
C ALA A 530 19.05 -7.96 -2.97
N ALA A 531 18.24 -6.97 -2.65
CA ALA A 531 18.44 -6.15 -1.47
C ALA A 531 17.11 -5.76 -0.85
N ILE A 532 17.14 -5.54 0.47
CA ILE A 532 16.03 -5.04 1.25
C ILE A 532 16.48 -3.85 2.10
N SER A 533 15.50 -3.01 2.46
CA SER A 533 15.68 -2.01 3.52
C SER A 533 14.65 -2.24 4.61
N TYR A 534 15.05 -1.98 5.85
CA TYR A 534 14.17 -2.07 7.02
C TYR A 534 14.58 -1.02 8.06
N VAL A 535 13.69 -0.80 9.02
CA VAL A 535 14.00 0.06 10.17
C VAL A 535 14.21 -0.85 11.38
N ASP A 536 15.36 -0.72 12.04
CA ASP A 536 15.67 -1.52 13.23
C ASP A 536 14.89 -1.05 14.47
N GLY A 537 15.01 -1.80 15.57
CA GLY A 537 14.34 -1.48 16.84
C GLY A 537 14.72 -0.13 17.47
N ASN A 538 15.78 0.51 16.97
CA ASN A 538 16.23 1.84 17.39
C ASN A 538 15.77 2.95 16.42
N GLY A 539 14.98 2.62 15.41
CA GLY A 539 14.50 3.57 14.40
C GLY A 539 15.54 3.93 13.32
N VAL A 540 16.61 3.16 13.19
CA VAL A 540 17.67 3.40 12.18
C VAL A 540 17.34 2.63 10.91
N ALA A 541 17.40 3.31 9.77
CA ALA A 541 17.25 2.64 8.47
C ALA A 541 18.47 1.77 8.18
N ARG A 542 18.22 0.51 7.84
CA ARG A 542 19.21 -0.52 7.54
C ARG A 542 19.02 -1.05 6.12
N VAL A 543 20.10 -1.58 5.56
CA VAL A 543 20.10 -2.23 4.25
C VAL A 543 20.74 -3.60 4.36
N MET A 544 20.19 -4.57 3.65
CA MET A 544 20.75 -5.91 3.52
C MET A 544 20.86 -6.27 2.04
N ILE A 545 22.01 -6.86 1.67
CA ILE A 545 22.31 -7.34 0.32
C ILE A 545 22.45 -8.85 0.37
N LEU A 546 21.78 -9.55 -0.53
CA LEU A 546 21.65 -11.01 -0.50
C LEU A 546 22.07 -11.61 -1.85
N GLY A 547 22.93 -12.61 -1.81
CA GLY A 547 23.31 -13.44 -2.97
C GLY A 547 23.82 -12.65 -4.18
N GLY A 548 23.56 -13.16 -5.37
CA GLY A 548 23.95 -12.57 -6.66
C GLY A 548 25.16 -13.25 -7.30
N ASP A 549 25.66 -12.67 -8.37
CA ASP A 549 26.85 -13.09 -9.10
C ASP A 549 28.06 -12.27 -8.70
N ASP A 550 29.25 -12.85 -8.83
CA ASP A 550 30.51 -12.16 -8.65
C ASP A 550 31.08 -11.72 -10.01
N VAL A 551 31.23 -10.42 -10.22
CA VAL A 551 31.81 -9.87 -11.45
C VAL A 551 33.25 -10.35 -11.68
N ASN A 552 34.02 -10.55 -10.60
CA ASN A 552 35.42 -10.98 -10.69
C ASN A 552 35.55 -12.48 -11.05
N ASN A 553 34.45 -13.23 -10.87
CA ASN A 553 34.40 -14.65 -11.19
C ASN A 553 33.01 -14.97 -11.81
N PRO A 554 32.78 -14.52 -13.06
CA PRO A 554 31.49 -14.67 -13.74
C PRO A 554 30.99 -16.11 -13.76
N GLY A 555 29.69 -16.31 -13.47
CA GLY A 555 29.08 -17.64 -13.36
C GLY A 555 29.23 -18.27 -11.96
N THR A 556 29.92 -17.64 -11.03
CA THR A 556 29.95 -18.08 -9.63
C THR A 556 28.91 -17.34 -8.82
N LYS A 557 27.84 -18.08 -8.46
CA LYS A 557 26.78 -17.55 -7.62
C LYS A 557 27.23 -17.43 -6.17
N GLN A 558 26.68 -16.49 -5.45
CA GLN A 558 26.99 -16.21 -4.06
C GLN A 558 25.82 -16.59 -3.15
N ALA A 559 26.14 -17.12 -1.97
CA ALA A 559 25.19 -17.29 -0.88
C ALA A 559 25.38 -16.23 0.22
N LYS A 560 26.33 -15.34 0.07
CA LYS A 560 26.67 -14.34 1.07
C LYS A 560 25.55 -13.36 1.31
N VAL A 561 25.38 -12.98 2.57
CA VAL A 561 24.44 -11.94 2.99
C VAL A 561 25.19 -10.90 3.82
N PHE A 562 25.09 -9.66 3.41
CA PHE A 562 25.70 -8.52 4.07
C PHE A 562 24.62 -7.59 4.59
N PHE A 563 24.85 -7.02 5.77
CA PHE A 563 23.96 -6.01 6.35
C PHE A 563 24.77 -4.85 6.94
N TYR A 564 24.08 -3.73 7.08
CA TYR A 564 24.64 -2.52 7.64
C TYR A 564 23.68 -1.95 8.66
#